data_d4112caa2b1cab4b3e3a7a2a1ec61ab8
#
_entry.id   d4112caa2b1cab4b3e3a7a2a1ec61ab8
#
_cell.length_a   1.000
_cell.length_b   1.000
_cell.length_c   1.000
_cell.angle_alpha   90.00
_cell.angle_beta   90.00
_cell.angle_gamma   90.00
#
_symmetry.space_group_name_H-M   'P 1'
#
loop_
_entity.id
_entity.type
_entity.pdbx_description
1 polymer ?
#
loop_
_entity_poly.entity_id
_entity_poly.type
_entity_poly.pdbx_seq_one_letter_code
_entity_poly.pdbx_strand_id
1 'polypeptide(L)'
;VADSALLCRVGFPSFMVRNLIRYRSKGGVFRTPESLKRIYGMTDSLYQTLEPYITIGPDFQHRDTLPWKTAPVDSLEMKYAEGTVVELNHADTVQLKRIPGIGRGLARMIVAYRQRLGGFVSVDQLQEIPHLEASVNKWFRLDTTGVRRLLVNRYGLDRLRSHPYMDFYKAKAILEYRRKYGKIKGLSQLSLWKEFSEKDLKRLAPYLSFE
;
A
#
# COMPACT_ATOMS: atom_id res chain seq x y z
N VAL A 1 -11.62 31.07 -24.47
CA VAL A 1 -10.74 30.93 -23.31
C VAL A 1 -9.76 32.08 -23.32
N ALA A 2 -9.64 32.85 -22.19
CA ALA A 2 -8.73 34.00 -22.12
C ALA A 2 -7.28 33.56 -22.33
N ASP A 3 -6.57 34.23 -23.24
CA ASP A 3 -5.16 34.05 -23.52
C ASP A 3 -4.25 34.87 -22.58
N SER A 4 -2.94 34.74 -22.74
CA SER A 4 -1.95 35.43 -21.91
C SER A 4 -2.06 36.96 -22.01
N ALA A 5 -2.31 37.49 -23.21
CA ALA A 5 -2.34 38.91 -23.45
C ALA A 5 -3.58 39.52 -22.78
N LEU A 6 -4.73 38.90 -22.91
CA LEU A 6 -5.98 39.32 -22.31
C LEU A 6 -5.92 39.29 -20.79
N LEU A 7 -5.32 38.25 -20.18
CA LEU A 7 -5.16 38.15 -18.73
C LEU A 7 -4.25 39.27 -18.18
N CYS A 8 -3.18 39.61 -18.88
CA CYS A 8 -2.31 40.72 -18.49
C CYS A 8 -3.04 42.07 -18.59
N ARG A 9 -3.90 42.26 -19.61
CA ARG A 9 -4.70 43.50 -19.80
C ARG A 9 -5.74 43.68 -18.70
N VAL A 10 -6.30 42.61 -18.17
CA VAL A 10 -7.26 42.63 -17.05
C VAL A 10 -6.56 42.94 -15.71
N GLY A 11 -5.24 42.89 -15.64
CA GLY A 11 -4.48 43.25 -14.45
C GLY A 11 -3.85 42.08 -13.71
N PHE A 12 -3.83 40.88 -14.31
CA PHE A 12 -3.07 39.76 -13.69
C PHE A 12 -1.56 40.00 -13.83
N PRO A 13 -0.77 39.86 -12.74
CA PRO A 13 0.68 39.87 -12.82
C PRO A 13 1.23 38.77 -13.75
N SER A 14 2.29 39.06 -14.50
CA SER A 14 2.84 38.14 -15.52
C SER A 14 3.21 36.74 -14.97
N PHE A 15 3.72 36.67 -13.73
CA PHE A 15 4.02 35.39 -13.10
C PHE A 15 2.78 34.56 -12.81
N MET A 16 1.68 35.22 -12.44
CA MET A 16 0.40 34.56 -12.16
C MET A 16 -0.26 34.09 -13.44
N VAL A 17 -0.17 34.85 -14.52
CA VAL A 17 -0.63 34.43 -15.86
C VAL A 17 0.07 33.16 -16.31
N ARG A 18 1.41 33.06 -16.10
CA ARG A 18 2.17 31.83 -16.39
C ARG A 18 1.68 30.65 -15.56
N ASN A 19 1.42 30.85 -14.27
CA ASN A 19 0.92 29.79 -13.38
C ASN A 19 -0.49 29.33 -13.81
N LEU A 20 -1.36 30.26 -14.17
CA LEU A 20 -2.72 29.99 -14.62
C LEU A 20 -2.73 29.20 -15.95
N ILE A 21 -1.92 29.60 -16.92
CA ILE A 21 -1.77 28.88 -18.18
C ILE A 21 -1.17 27.48 -17.97
N ARG A 22 -0.14 27.37 -17.12
CA ARG A 22 0.48 26.09 -16.76
C ARG A 22 -0.51 25.16 -16.05
N TYR A 23 -1.39 25.68 -15.19
CA TYR A 23 -2.43 24.89 -14.56
C TYR A 23 -3.41 24.36 -15.61
N ARG A 24 -3.87 25.21 -16.53
CA ARG A 24 -4.75 24.81 -17.63
C ARG A 24 -4.10 23.77 -18.57
N SER A 25 -2.84 23.97 -18.93
CA SER A 25 -2.13 23.03 -19.82
C SER A 25 -1.95 21.63 -19.24
N LYS A 26 -2.03 21.52 -17.90
CA LYS A 26 -2.02 20.24 -17.17
C LYS A 26 -3.41 19.66 -16.92
N GLY A 27 -4.44 20.16 -17.63
CA GLY A 27 -5.82 19.69 -17.48
C GLY A 27 -6.58 20.32 -16.31
N GLY A 28 -6.02 21.35 -15.66
CA GLY A 28 -6.71 22.09 -14.61
C GLY A 28 -7.86 22.93 -15.15
N VAL A 29 -9.03 22.84 -14.52
CA VAL A 29 -10.24 23.57 -14.89
C VAL A 29 -10.70 24.43 -13.71
N PHE A 30 -11.00 25.70 -14.00
CA PHE A 30 -11.66 26.61 -13.05
C PHE A 30 -13.16 26.52 -13.29
N ARG A 31 -13.91 26.15 -12.26
CA ARG A 31 -15.38 25.98 -12.34
C ARG A 31 -16.15 27.11 -11.71
N THR A 32 -15.55 27.77 -10.74
CA THR A 32 -16.11 28.95 -10.08
C THR A 32 -15.05 30.06 -10.03
N PRO A 33 -15.45 31.33 -9.98
CA PRO A 33 -14.51 32.43 -9.82
C PRO A 33 -13.56 32.23 -8.61
N GLU A 34 -14.09 31.76 -7.48
CA GLU A 34 -13.34 31.56 -6.25
C GLU A 34 -12.24 30.51 -6.42
N SER A 35 -12.38 29.59 -7.38
CA SER A 35 -11.35 28.59 -7.66
C SER A 35 -10.01 29.20 -8.09
N LEU A 36 -9.99 30.45 -8.55
CA LEU A 36 -8.79 31.21 -8.87
C LEU A 36 -7.96 31.57 -7.65
N LYS A 37 -8.57 31.63 -6.45
CA LYS A 37 -7.83 31.86 -5.18
C LYS A 37 -6.80 30.76 -4.90
N ARG A 38 -6.91 29.60 -5.54
CA ARG A 38 -5.93 28.49 -5.41
C ARG A 38 -4.64 28.72 -6.21
N ILE A 39 -4.59 29.72 -7.07
CA ILE A 39 -3.40 30.03 -7.86
C ILE A 39 -2.38 30.73 -6.95
N TYR A 40 -1.14 30.19 -6.98
CA TYR A 40 -0.05 30.75 -6.21
C TYR A 40 0.15 32.24 -6.54
N GLY A 41 0.14 33.07 -5.49
CA GLY A 41 0.28 34.51 -5.57
C GLY A 41 -1.05 35.29 -5.60
N MET A 42 -2.22 34.62 -5.66
CA MET A 42 -3.53 35.29 -5.55
C MET A 42 -3.75 35.70 -4.09
N THR A 43 -3.86 37.00 -3.87
CA THR A 43 -4.26 37.58 -2.58
C THR A 43 -5.76 37.91 -2.62
N ASP A 44 -6.41 37.97 -1.45
CA ASP A 44 -7.84 38.30 -1.39
C ASP A 44 -8.12 39.70 -1.95
N SER A 45 -7.22 40.67 -1.72
CA SER A 45 -7.32 42.04 -2.27
C SER A 45 -7.26 42.02 -3.79
N LEU A 46 -6.32 41.29 -4.38
CA LEU A 46 -6.21 41.17 -5.84
C LEU A 46 -7.42 40.44 -6.43
N TYR A 47 -7.89 39.39 -5.74
CA TYR A 47 -9.08 38.67 -6.16
C TYR A 47 -10.33 39.57 -6.22
N GLN A 48 -10.56 40.37 -5.17
CA GLN A 48 -11.70 41.32 -5.13
C GLN A 48 -11.65 42.34 -6.28
N THR A 49 -10.46 42.80 -6.64
CA THR A 49 -10.27 43.72 -7.76
C THR A 49 -10.57 43.08 -9.13
N LEU A 50 -10.23 41.77 -9.26
CA LEU A 50 -10.37 41.04 -10.53
C LEU A 50 -11.73 40.33 -10.67
N GLU A 51 -12.40 40.04 -9.58
CA GLU A 51 -13.68 39.29 -9.55
C GLU A 51 -14.72 39.79 -10.54
N PRO A 52 -14.96 41.11 -10.70
CA PRO A 52 -15.97 41.63 -11.66
C PRO A 52 -15.64 41.26 -13.13
N TYR A 53 -14.38 41.01 -13.44
CA TYR A 53 -13.90 40.67 -14.79
C TYR A 53 -13.76 39.17 -15.04
N ILE A 54 -14.07 38.33 -14.04
CA ILE A 54 -13.93 36.88 -14.14
C ILE A 54 -15.29 36.26 -14.44
N THR A 55 -15.43 35.71 -15.63
CA THR A 55 -16.59 34.89 -16.00
C THR A 55 -16.15 33.50 -16.38
N ILE A 56 -16.77 32.48 -15.76
CA ILE A 56 -16.58 31.09 -16.12
C ILE A 56 -17.69 30.68 -17.10
N GLY A 57 -17.27 30.23 -18.29
CA GLY A 57 -18.21 29.77 -19.30
C GLY A 57 -19.05 28.58 -18.84
N PRO A 58 -20.28 28.40 -19.34
CA PRO A 58 -21.19 27.34 -18.92
C PRO A 58 -20.59 25.93 -19.07
N ASP A 59 -19.78 25.71 -20.11
CA ASP A 59 -19.09 24.43 -20.36
C ASP A 59 -18.11 24.02 -19.25
N PHE A 60 -17.66 24.97 -18.42
CA PHE A 60 -16.72 24.73 -17.34
C PHE A 60 -17.36 24.76 -15.94
N GLN A 61 -18.61 25.24 -15.83
CA GLN A 61 -19.33 25.33 -14.56
C GLN A 61 -19.85 23.99 -14.09
N HIS A 62 -20.25 23.12 -15.00
CA HIS A 62 -20.58 21.75 -14.65
C HIS A 62 -19.32 20.93 -14.46
N ARG A 63 -19.22 20.22 -13.34
CA ARG A 63 -18.43 18.99 -13.37
C ARG A 63 -19.07 18.15 -14.47
N ASP A 64 -18.28 17.71 -15.47
CA ASP A 64 -18.50 16.40 -16.01
C ASP A 64 -18.44 15.45 -14.82
N THR A 65 -19.52 15.29 -14.12
CA THR A 65 -19.83 14.06 -13.48
C THR A 65 -20.05 13.09 -14.64
N LEU A 66 -18.98 12.67 -15.32
CA LEU A 66 -18.91 11.24 -15.58
C LEU A 66 -19.43 10.66 -14.27
N PRO A 67 -20.60 9.96 -14.29
CA PRO A 67 -21.00 9.30 -13.09
C PRO A 67 -19.74 8.56 -12.68
N TRP A 68 -19.02 9.14 -11.67
CA TRP A 68 -18.06 8.34 -10.95
C TRP A 68 -18.88 7.08 -10.76
N LYS A 69 -18.58 6.04 -11.57
CA LYS A 69 -19.06 4.73 -11.23
C LYS A 69 -18.58 4.63 -9.80
N THR A 70 -19.43 5.03 -8.89
CA THR A 70 -19.35 4.61 -7.51
C THR A 70 -19.17 3.13 -7.69
N ALA A 71 -17.92 2.72 -7.63
CA ALA A 71 -17.61 1.31 -7.55
C ALA A 71 -18.61 0.87 -6.50
N PRO A 72 -19.55 -0.03 -6.88
CA PRO A 72 -20.81 -0.20 -6.15
C PRO A 72 -20.48 -0.05 -4.70
N VAL A 73 -21.10 0.96 -4.05
CA VAL A 73 -20.88 1.29 -2.63
C VAL A 73 -20.87 -0.06 -2.00
N ASP A 74 -19.68 -0.44 -1.56
CA ASP A 74 -19.33 -1.80 -1.13
C ASP A 74 -20.60 -2.31 -0.46
N SER A 75 -21.37 -3.08 -1.21
CA SER A 75 -22.76 -3.47 -0.84
C SER A 75 -22.56 -3.95 0.56
N LEU A 76 -23.15 -3.31 1.55
CA LEU A 76 -22.93 -3.51 2.98
C LEU A 76 -22.53 -4.96 3.19
N GLU A 77 -21.22 -5.25 3.05
CA GLU A 77 -20.73 -6.63 3.06
C GLU A 77 -21.06 -7.09 4.46
N MET A 78 -22.15 -7.85 4.56
CA MET A 78 -22.70 -8.27 5.84
C MET A 78 -21.57 -8.95 6.59
N LYS A 79 -21.18 -8.36 7.71
CA LYS A 79 -20.11 -8.90 8.55
C LYS A 79 -20.48 -10.31 8.98
N TYR A 80 -19.48 -11.15 9.16
CA TYR A 80 -19.71 -12.50 9.67
C TYR A 80 -20.33 -12.46 11.06
N ALA A 81 -21.26 -13.39 11.30
CA ALA A 81 -21.81 -13.62 12.62
C ALA A 81 -20.73 -14.18 13.56
N GLU A 82 -20.84 -13.90 14.84
CA GLU A 82 -19.92 -14.42 15.85
C GLU A 82 -19.90 -15.95 15.82
N GLY A 83 -18.72 -16.54 15.93
CA GLY A 83 -18.51 -17.98 15.79
C GLY A 83 -18.14 -18.43 14.36
N THR A 84 -18.24 -17.57 13.36
CA THR A 84 -17.73 -17.90 12.02
C THR A 84 -16.20 -17.96 12.03
N VAL A 85 -15.64 -19.03 11.45
CA VAL A 85 -14.19 -19.23 11.37
C VAL A 85 -13.76 -19.30 9.91
N VAL A 86 -12.75 -18.50 9.56
CA VAL A 86 -12.20 -18.34 8.20
C VAL A 86 -10.80 -18.94 8.12
N GLU A 87 -10.48 -19.62 7.03
CA GLU A 87 -9.14 -20.18 6.82
C GLU A 87 -8.15 -19.09 6.39
N LEU A 88 -7.14 -18.82 7.23
CA LEU A 88 -6.24 -17.66 7.10
C LEU A 88 -5.39 -17.70 5.83
N ASN A 89 -4.86 -18.87 5.47
CA ASN A 89 -3.96 -19.01 4.33
C ASN A 89 -4.67 -18.99 2.96
N HIS A 90 -5.99 -19.20 2.93
CA HIS A 90 -6.78 -19.25 1.69
C HIS A 90 -7.75 -18.08 1.54
N ALA A 91 -8.07 -17.36 2.64
CA ALA A 91 -9.00 -16.25 2.61
C ALA A 91 -8.59 -15.17 1.59
N ASP A 92 -9.55 -14.72 0.81
CA ASP A 92 -9.38 -13.56 -0.07
C ASP A 92 -9.69 -12.23 0.65
N THR A 93 -9.45 -11.11 -0.02
CA THR A 93 -9.70 -9.79 0.55
C THR A 93 -11.19 -9.53 0.81
N VAL A 94 -12.10 -10.20 0.11
CA VAL A 94 -13.56 -10.06 0.29
C VAL A 94 -13.96 -10.78 1.58
N GLN A 95 -13.53 -12.01 1.76
CA GLN A 95 -13.77 -12.79 2.97
C GLN A 95 -13.17 -12.11 4.21
N LEU A 96 -11.93 -11.62 4.10
CA LEU A 96 -11.26 -10.90 5.20
C LEU A 96 -12.01 -9.63 5.61
N LYS A 97 -12.53 -8.85 4.65
CA LYS A 97 -13.32 -7.64 4.94
C LYS A 97 -14.64 -7.93 5.70
N ARG A 98 -15.18 -9.13 5.59
CA ARG A 98 -16.38 -9.53 6.30
C ARG A 98 -16.14 -9.81 7.79
N ILE A 99 -14.89 -9.93 8.20
CA ILE A 99 -14.52 -10.08 9.62
C ILE A 99 -14.68 -8.72 10.32
N PRO A 100 -15.37 -8.63 11.47
CA PRO A 100 -15.40 -7.42 12.29
C PRO A 100 -13.99 -6.96 12.67
N GLY A 101 -13.71 -5.66 12.55
CA GLY A 101 -12.38 -5.08 12.81
C GLY A 101 -11.43 -5.11 11.60
N ILE A 102 -11.72 -5.86 10.54
CA ILE A 102 -10.91 -5.87 9.33
C ILE A 102 -11.58 -5.05 8.23
N GLY A 103 -10.94 -3.92 7.90
CA GLY A 103 -11.31 -3.08 6.76
C GLY A 103 -10.50 -3.41 5.51
N ARG A 104 -10.78 -2.71 4.40
CA ARG A 104 -10.10 -2.90 3.10
C ARG A 104 -8.58 -2.78 3.19
N GLY A 105 -8.08 -1.84 3.99
CA GLY A 105 -6.63 -1.64 4.19
C GLY A 105 -5.98 -2.86 4.86
N LEU A 106 -6.52 -3.28 6.00
CA LEU A 106 -6.02 -4.42 6.76
C LEU A 106 -6.12 -5.73 5.98
N ALA A 107 -7.21 -5.96 5.25
CA ALA A 107 -7.37 -7.14 4.40
C ALA A 107 -6.23 -7.23 3.35
N ARG A 108 -5.88 -6.12 2.71
CA ARG A 108 -4.75 -6.06 1.76
C ARG A 108 -3.42 -6.31 2.45
N MET A 109 -3.20 -5.74 3.64
CA MET A 109 -1.97 -5.95 4.42
C MET A 109 -1.81 -7.41 4.83
N ILE A 110 -2.87 -8.08 5.26
CA ILE A 110 -2.87 -9.52 5.60
C ILE A 110 -2.46 -10.34 4.38
N VAL A 111 -3.09 -10.12 3.22
CA VAL A 111 -2.76 -10.85 1.99
C VAL A 111 -1.32 -10.59 1.55
N ALA A 112 -0.87 -9.33 1.57
CA ALA A 112 0.51 -8.97 1.20
C ALA A 112 1.54 -9.60 2.16
N TYR A 113 1.26 -9.58 3.46
CA TYR A 113 2.12 -10.19 4.47
C TYR A 113 2.18 -11.70 4.31
N ARG A 114 1.04 -12.37 4.12
CA ARG A 114 0.94 -13.79 3.78
C ARG A 114 1.80 -14.16 2.58
N GLN A 115 1.74 -13.37 1.52
CA GLN A 115 2.52 -13.62 0.29
C GLN A 115 4.03 -13.54 0.55
N ARG A 116 4.47 -12.60 1.38
CA ARG A 116 5.87 -12.45 1.77
C ARG A 116 6.36 -13.57 2.68
N LEU A 117 5.54 -14.01 3.63
CA LEU A 117 5.83 -15.16 4.50
C LEU A 117 5.88 -16.48 3.72
N GLY A 118 5.13 -16.60 2.63
CA GLY A 118 4.86 -17.86 1.96
C GLY A 118 3.66 -18.61 2.55
N GLY A 119 2.99 -18.05 3.52
CA GLY A 119 1.86 -18.54 4.29
C GLY A 119 2.08 -18.35 5.79
N PHE A 120 1.02 -18.23 6.57
CA PHE A 120 1.10 -18.17 8.03
C PHE A 120 1.31 -19.59 8.61
N VAL A 121 2.08 -19.69 9.67
CA VAL A 121 2.30 -20.93 10.44
C VAL A 121 1.73 -20.82 11.87
N SER A 122 1.37 -19.61 12.30
CA SER A 122 0.62 -19.32 13.53
C SER A 122 -0.31 -18.15 13.30
N VAL A 123 -1.49 -18.19 13.92
CA VAL A 123 -2.44 -17.06 13.90
C VAL A 123 -1.82 -15.83 14.58
N ASP A 124 -0.94 -16.01 15.56
CA ASP A 124 -0.29 -14.92 16.29
C ASP A 124 0.61 -14.06 15.40
N GLN A 125 1.03 -14.56 14.23
CA GLN A 125 1.77 -13.77 13.25
C GLN A 125 0.94 -12.60 12.67
N LEU A 126 -0.37 -12.63 12.82
CA LEU A 126 -1.22 -11.49 12.48
C LEU A 126 -0.86 -10.24 13.30
N GLN A 127 -0.36 -10.40 14.52
CA GLN A 127 0.05 -9.29 15.40
C GLN A 127 1.33 -8.58 14.93
N GLU A 128 2.00 -9.13 13.93
CA GLU A 128 3.13 -8.47 13.27
C GLU A 128 2.66 -7.44 12.21
N ILE A 129 1.36 -7.45 11.88
CA ILE A 129 0.74 -6.49 10.96
C ILE A 129 0.31 -5.25 11.75
N PRO A 130 0.82 -4.05 11.40
CA PRO A 130 0.45 -2.83 12.11
C PRO A 130 -1.07 -2.59 12.14
N HIS A 131 -1.55 -2.09 13.27
CA HIS A 131 -2.95 -1.73 13.48
C HIS A 131 -3.95 -2.90 13.45
N LEU A 132 -3.50 -4.14 13.48
CA LEU A 132 -4.38 -5.30 13.60
C LEU A 132 -4.50 -5.70 15.07
N GLU A 133 -5.72 -5.72 15.58
CA GLU A 133 -6.00 -6.06 16.97
C GLU A 133 -5.98 -7.59 17.18
N ALA A 134 -5.54 -8.02 18.36
CA ALA A 134 -5.53 -9.44 18.73
C ALA A 134 -6.93 -10.07 18.77
N SER A 135 -7.96 -9.25 18.98
CA SER A 135 -9.36 -9.68 19.01
C SER A 135 -9.82 -10.38 17.72
N VAL A 136 -9.13 -10.14 16.59
CA VAL A 136 -9.46 -10.78 15.31
C VAL A 136 -8.99 -12.23 15.23
N ASN A 137 -8.04 -12.67 16.08
CA ASN A 137 -7.47 -14.02 16.01
C ASN A 137 -8.54 -15.11 16.14
N LYS A 138 -9.59 -14.86 16.90
CA LYS A 138 -10.71 -15.80 17.10
C LYS A 138 -11.48 -16.14 15.81
N TRP A 139 -11.34 -15.32 14.77
CA TRP A 139 -12.01 -15.50 13.49
C TRP A 139 -11.26 -16.43 12.54
N PHE A 140 -10.06 -16.89 12.92
CA PHE A 140 -9.21 -17.64 12.03
C PHE A 140 -8.95 -19.05 12.51
N ARG A 141 -8.96 -19.96 11.54
CA ARG A 141 -8.28 -21.25 11.64
C ARG A 141 -7.10 -21.25 10.68
N LEU A 142 -6.16 -22.14 10.87
CA LEU A 142 -4.91 -22.18 10.12
C LEU A 142 -4.64 -23.57 9.59
N ASP A 143 -4.51 -23.68 8.28
CA ASP A 143 -3.94 -24.83 7.59
C ASP A 143 -2.52 -24.45 7.11
N THR A 144 -1.53 -25.22 7.52
CA THR A 144 -0.12 -24.97 7.20
C THR A 144 0.39 -25.86 6.06
N THR A 145 -0.42 -26.71 5.47
CA THR A 145 0.01 -27.67 4.43
C THR A 145 0.52 -27.01 3.17
N GLY A 146 0.02 -25.84 2.81
CA GLY A 146 0.39 -25.07 1.62
C GLY A 146 1.48 -24.01 1.82
N VAL A 147 2.16 -23.95 2.97
CA VAL A 147 3.18 -22.95 3.25
C VAL A 147 4.40 -23.14 2.35
N ARG A 148 4.74 -22.11 1.57
CA ARG A 148 5.90 -22.11 0.67
C ARG A 148 7.18 -21.94 1.46
N ARG A 149 8.12 -22.87 1.27
CA ARG A 149 9.41 -22.82 1.95
C ARG A 149 10.47 -22.07 1.14
N LEU A 150 11.40 -21.45 1.86
CA LEU A 150 12.60 -20.84 1.31
C LEU A 150 13.63 -21.92 1.01
N LEU A 151 13.94 -22.12 -0.26
CA LEU A 151 14.98 -23.05 -0.69
C LEU A 151 16.37 -22.45 -0.42
N VAL A 152 16.89 -22.67 0.77
CA VAL A 152 18.12 -22.03 1.28
C VAL A 152 19.30 -22.28 0.36
N ASN A 153 19.38 -23.45 -0.26
CA ASN A 153 20.47 -23.84 -1.16
C ASN A 153 20.30 -23.38 -2.61
N ARG A 154 19.11 -22.88 -2.99
CA ARG A 154 18.81 -22.50 -4.38
C ARG A 154 18.58 -20.99 -4.57
N TYR A 155 17.94 -20.33 -3.59
CA TYR A 155 17.55 -18.93 -3.74
C TYR A 155 18.75 -17.98 -3.70
N GLY A 156 18.69 -16.91 -4.49
CA GLY A 156 19.63 -15.79 -4.45
C GLY A 156 19.27 -14.78 -3.36
N LEU A 157 20.10 -13.74 -3.23
CA LEU A 157 20.02 -12.72 -2.19
C LEU A 157 18.62 -12.07 -2.12
N ASP A 158 18.13 -11.57 -3.24
CA ASP A 158 16.86 -10.82 -3.27
C ASP A 158 15.67 -11.70 -2.88
N ARG A 159 15.69 -12.96 -3.30
CA ARG A 159 14.60 -13.89 -2.98
C ARG A 159 14.64 -14.35 -1.53
N LEU A 160 15.82 -14.51 -0.94
CA LEU A 160 15.95 -14.81 0.48
C LEU A 160 15.48 -13.62 1.33
N ARG A 161 15.98 -12.41 1.05
CA ARG A 161 15.64 -11.20 1.83
C ARG A 161 14.20 -10.71 1.64
N SER A 162 13.46 -11.23 0.65
CA SER A 162 12.04 -10.88 0.49
C SER A 162 11.15 -11.45 1.60
N HIS A 163 11.62 -12.45 2.33
CA HIS A 163 10.91 -13.02 3.47
C HIS A 163 11.03 -12.11 4.70
N PRO A 164 9.93 -11.85 5.47
CA PRO A 164 9.94 -10.90 6.58
C PRO A 164 10.98 -11.19 7.68
N TYR A 165 11.33 -12.44 7.90
CA TYR A 165 12.29 -12.86 8.93
C TYR A 165 13.73 -12.99 8.41
N MET A 166 13.96 -12.72 7.12
CA MET A 166 15.29 -12.82 6.49
C MET A 166 15.75 -11.41 6.08
N ASP A 167 16.68 -10.85 6.80
CA ASP A 167 17.32 -9.58 6.45
C ASP A 167 18.48 -9.77 5.46
N PHE A 168 19.08 -8.65 5.05
CA PHE A 168 20.22 -8.64 4.14
C PHE A 168 21.41 -9.41 4.67
N TYR A 169 21.74 -9.26 5.96
CA TYR A 169 22.93 -9.87 6.55
C TYR A 169 22.80 -11.40 6.67
N LYS A 170 21.62 -11.88 7.09
CA LYS A 170 21.29 -13.31 7.10
C LYS A 170 21.35 -13.92 5.70
N ALA A 171 20.73 -13.27 4.72
CA ALA A 171 20.76 -13.75 3.35
C ALA A 171 22.18 -13.75 2.76
N LYS A 172 22.97 -12.71 3.05
CA LYS A 172 24.38 -12.61 2.64
C LYS A 172 25.23 -13.72 3.24
N ALA A 173 25.09 -13.97 4.55
CA ALA A 173 25.81 -15.04 5.24
C ALA A 173 25.53 -16.42 4.63
N ILE A 174 24.27 -16.71 4.28
CA ILE A 174 23.87 -17.93 3.56
C ILE A 174 24.63 -18.04 2.22
N LEU A 175 24.64 -16.97 1.42
CA LEU A 175 25.29 -17.00 0.12
C LEU A 175 26.80 -17.13 0.20
N GLU A 176 27.45 -16.44 1.14
CA GLU A 176 28.89 -16.53 1.38
C GLU A 176 29.30 -17.94 1.83
N TYR A 177 28.52 -18.52 2.74
CA TYR A 177 28.75 -19.90 3.16
C TYR A 177 28.62 -20.87 2.00
N ARG A 178 27.56 -20.76 1.20
CA ARG A 178 27.34 -21.61 0.03
C ARG A 178 28.48 -21.54 -0.98
N ARG A 179 29.01 -20.32 -1.19
CA ARG A 179 30.15 -20.10 -2.10
C ARG A 179 31.42 -20.76 -1.59
N LYS A 180 31.65 -20.74 -0.26
CA LYS A 180 32.88 -21.20 0.34
C LYS A 180 32.87 -22.69 0.70
N TYR A 181 31.74 -23.17 1.19
CA TYR A 181 31.62 -24.49 1.80
C TYR A 181 30.59 -25.41 1.16
N GLY A 182 29.86 -24.91 0.17
CA GLY A 182 28.82 -25.66 -0.50
C GLY A 182 27.46 -25.61 0.21
N LYS A 183 26.65 -26.64 0.03
CA LYS A 183 25.27 -26.70 0.53
C LYS A 183 25.19 -26.68 2.07
N ILE A 184 24.22 -25.95 2.58
CA ILE A 184 23.84 -25.96 4.00
C ILE A 184 22.95 -27.19 4.21
N LYS A 185 23.29 -27.99 5.24
CA LYS A 185 22.65 -29.28 5.51
C LYS A 185 21.43 -29.18 6.42
N GLY A 186 21.35 -28.12 7.24
CA GLY A 186 20.24 -28.01 8.18
C GLY A 186 20.31 -26.78 9.09
N LEU A 187 19.29 -26.65 9.93
CA LEU A 187 19.11 -25.52 10.84
C LEU A 187 20.24 -25.39 11.87
N SER A 188 20.79 -26.53 12.31
CA SER A 188 21.90 -26.58 13.28
C SER A 188 23.19 -25.90 12.80
N GLN A 189 23.40 -25.81 11.48
CA GLN A 189 24.52 -25.04 10.95
C GLN A 189 24.30 -23.55 11.07
N LEU A 190 23.04 -23.09 10.84
CA LEU A 190 22.70 -21.67 10.96
C LEU A 190 22.75 -21.20 12.42
N SER A 191 22.51 -22.06 13.38
CA SER A 191 22.58 -21.71 14.82
C SER A 191 23.98 -21.35 15.31
N LEU A 192 25.00 -21.70 14.55
CA LEU A 192 26.40 -21.37 14.87
C LEU A 192 26.81 -19.97 14.35
N TRP A 193 25.95 -19.31 13.60
CA TRP A 193 26.29 -18.04 12.97
C TRP A 193 25.69 -16.87 13.76
N LYS A 194 26.50 -15.84 13.99
CA LYS A 194 26.14 -14.66 14.77
C LYS A 194 24.96 -13.87 14.19
N GLU A 195 24.69 -14.03 12.89
CA GLU A 195 23.60 -13.39 12.17
C GLU A 195 22.23 -13.97 12.53
N PHE A 196 22.19 -15.15 13.15
CA PHE A 196 20.95 -15.85 13.48
C PHE A 196 20.81 -16.01 15.00
N SER A 197 19.90 -15.24 15.60
CA SER A 197 19.52 -15.45 16.99
C SER A 197 18.62 -16.69 17.13
N GLU A 198 18.53 -17.27 18.34
CA GLU A 198 17.58 -18.36 18.60
C GLU A 198 16.13 -17.98 18.25
N LYS A 199 15.75 -16.73 18.51
CA LYS A 199 14.42 -16.20 18.15
C LYS A 199 14.21 -16.22 16.63
N ASP A 200 15.22 -15.81 15.86
CA ASP A 200 15.16 -15.84 14.40
C ASP A 200 15.01 -17.27 13.88
N LEU A 201 15.80 -18.20 14.42
CA LEU A 201 15.75 -19.59 14.01
C LEU A 201 14.42 -20.25 14.33
N LYS A 202 13.83 -19.99 15.50
CA LYS A 202 12.48 -20.49 15.86
C LYS A 202 11.42 -19.99 14.89
N ARG A 203 11.50 -18.73 14.48
CA ARG A 203 10.56 -18.12 13.52
C ARG A 203 10.78 -18.59 12.08
N LEU A 204 12.04 -18.82 11.69
CA LEU A 204 12.41 -19.24 10.33
C LEU A 204 12.27 -20.75 10.11
N ALA A 205 12.42 -21.58 11.15
CA ALA A 205 12.42 -23.03 11.03
C ALA A 205 11.27 -23.61 10.18
N PRO A 206 10.01 -23.18 10.33
CA PRO A 206 8.90 -23.69 9.52
C PRO A 206 9.02 -23.35 8.03
N TYR A 207 9.77 -22.28 7.71
CA TYR A 207 9.89 -21.72 6.37
C TYR A 207 11.15 -22.17 5.62
N LEU A 208 12.12 -22.78 6.27
CA LEU A 208 13.36 -23.19 5.61
C LEU A 208 13.25 -24.58 4.99
N SER A 209 13.82 -24.73 3.79
CA SER A 209 14.09 -26.02 3.15
C SER A 209 15.56 -26.05 2.73
N PHE A 210 16.23 -27.15 3.01
CA PHE A 210 17.65 -27.36 2.72
C PHE A 210 17.90 -28.29 1.54
N GLU A 211 16.86 -28.57 0.75
CA GLU A 211 16.93 -29.34 -0.50
C GLU A 211 17.80 -28.70 -1.59
#